data_fc4c892a66ee23041be4875cd97112e5
#
_entry.id   fc4c892a66ee23041be4875cd97112e5
#
_cell.length_a   1.000
_cell.length_b   1.000
_cell.length_c   1.000
_cell.angle_alpha   90.00
_cell.angle_beta   90.00
_cell.angle_gamma   90.00
#
_symmetry.space_group_name_H-M   'P 1'
#
loop_
_entity.id
_entity.type
_entity.pdbx_description
1 polymer ?
#
loop_
_entity_poly.entity_id
_entity_poly.type
_entity_poly.pdbx_seq_one_letter_code
_entity_poly.pdbx_strand_id
1 'polypeptide(L)'
;GGWGRSRFHDALPVECLQHDALVESTAGYAVRCRLPEHPTVRGLDWSTVPPLLGFNECRVREGGDCVVEIENQGRRHPLLAERRLGAGRVTCWMTGASPHWGINFMKWPDYRRFWSQLFNPQT
;
A
#
# COMPACT_ATOMS: atom_id res chain seq x y z
N GLY A 1 5.91 11.88 5.68
CA GLY A 1 5.57 12.32 7.03
C GLY A 1 6.49 11.70 8.08
N GLY A 2 6.58 12.20 9.27
CA GLY A 2 7.55 11.85 10.30
C GLY A 2 7.32 10.53 11.06
N TRP A 3 6.65 9.55 10.47
CA TRP A 3 6.31 8.29 11.14
C TRP A 3 7.54 7.52 11.63
N GLY A 4 8.66 7.58 10.91
CA GLY A 4 9.90 6.90 11.29
C GLY A 4 10.51 7.39 12.60
N ARG A 5 10.11 8.57 13.07
CA ARG A 5 10.53 9.15 14.35
C ARG A 5 9.45 9.08 15.43
N SER A 6 8.31 8.49 15.11
CA SER A 6 7.19 8.41 16.05
C SER A 6 7.30 7.18 16.94
N ARG A 7 6.59 7.20 18.06
CA ARG A 7 6.46 6.04 18.95
C ARG A 7 5.71 4.88 18.28
N PHE A 8 4.95 5.17 17.23
CA PHE A 8 4.18 4.16 16.50
C PHE A 8 5.01 3.41 15.46
N HIS A 9 6.26 3.83 15.21
CA HIS A 9 7.08 3.21 14.17
C HIS A 9 7.23 1.70 14.36
N ASP A 10 7.41 1.22 15.59
CA ASP A 10 7.57 -0.20 15.88
C ASP A 10 6.29 -1.02 15.68
N ALA A 11 5.13 -0.37 15.64
CA ALA A 11 3.85 -1.01 15.37
C ALA A 11 3.57 -1.18 13.88
N LEU A 12 4.25 -0.43 13.01
CA LEU A 12 4.01 -0.45 11.58
C LEU A 12 4.48 -1.74 10.92
N PRO A 13 3.81 -2.22 9.88
CA PRO A 13 4.28 -3.36 9.08
C PRO A 13 5.48 -3.04 8.20
N VAL A 14 5.89 -1.77 8.16
CA VAL A 14 6.99 -1.27 7.33
C VAL A 14 8.01 -0.51 8.16
N GLU A 15 9.24 -0.48 7.67
CA GLU A 15 10.29 0.39 8.17
C GLU A 15 10.35 1.62 7.27
N CYS A 16 10.11 2.78 7.86
CA CYS A 16 10.24 4.06 7.16
C CYS A 16 11.71 4.36 6.92
N LEU A 17 12.03 4.88 5.73
CA LEU A 17 13.38 5.33 5.44
C LEU A 17 13.69 6.59 6.23
N GLN A 18 14.98 6.84 6.50
CA GLN A 18 15.42 7.97 7.33
C GLN A 18 15.29 9.33 6.63
N HIS A 19 15.22 9.32 5.30
CA HIS A 19 15.03 10.52 4.48
C HIS A 19 13.63 10.57 3.91
N ASP A 20 13.25 11.70 3.35
CA ASP A 20 11.99 11.81 2.61
C ASP A 20 12.09 10.94 1.35
N ALA A 21 11.30 9.90 1.33
CA ALA A 21 11.34 8.85 0.31
C ALA A 21 10.16 8.97 -0.67
N LEU A 22 9.65 10.17 -0.83
CA LEU A 22 8.58 10.48 -1.78
C LEU A 22 9.07 10.31 -3.22
N VAL A 23 8.30 9.59 -4.02
CA VAL A 23 8.57 9.35 -5.44
C VAL A 23 7.33 9.73 -6.24
N GLU A 24 7.50 10.51 -7.29
CA GLU A 24 6.40 10.98 -8.15
C GLU A 24 6.75 10.83 -9.63
N SER A 25 5.72 10.56 -10.45
CA SER A 25 5.84 10.50 -11.90
C SER A 25 4.50 10.78 -12.58
N THR A 26 4.52 11.60 -13.60
CA THR A 26 3.32 11.84 -14.43
C THR A 26 2.95 10.63 -15.28
N ALA A 27 3.90 9.75 -15.59
CA ALA A 27 3.66 8.50 -16.30
C ALA A 27 3.03 7.43 -15.40
N GLY A 28 3.18 7.57 -14.09
CA GLY A 28 2.66 6.62 -13.12
C GLY A 28 3.54 5.40 -12.90
N TYR A 29 3.23 4.68 -11.83
CA TYR A 29 3.92 3.47 -11.43
C TYR A 29 2.95 2.29 -11.46
N ALA A 30 3.41 1.16 -11.99
CA ALA A 30 2.60 -0.06 -12.09
C ALA A 30 2.36 -0.67 -10.71
N VAL A 31 1.14 -1.12 -10.48
CA VAL A 31 0.71 -1.77 -9.23
C VAL A 31 0.48 -3.25 -9.49
N ARG A 32 0.91 -4.10 -8.56
CA ARG A 32 0.73 -5.54 -8.63
C ARG A 32 0.29 -6.09 -7.29
N CYS A 33 -0.75 -6.91 -7.29
CA CYS A 33 -1.15 -7.67 -6.11
C CYS A 33 -0.20 -8.86 -5.91
N ARG A 34 0.50 -8.88 -4.79
CA ARG A 34 1.44 -9.96 -4.45
C ARG A 34 0.75 -11.13 -3.77
N LEU A 35 -0.25 -10.87 -2.94
CA LEU A 35 -0.98 -11.87 -2.18
C LEU A 35 -2.48 -11.81 -2.52
N PRO A 36 -2.90 -12.31 -3.70
CA PRO A 36 -4.29 -12.13 -4.16
C PRO A 36 -5.34 -12.82 -3.28
N GLU A 37 -4.94 -13.80 -2.48
CA GLU A 37 -5.85 -14.49 -1.56
C GLU A 37 -5.93 -13.84 -0.17
N HIS A 38 -5.16 -12.79 0.07
CA HIS A 38 -5.18 -12.08 1.34
C HIS A 38 -6.57 -11.47 1.59
N PRO A 39 -7.12 -11.56 2.82
CA PRO A 39 -8.48 -11.10 3.12
C PRO A 39 -8.79 -9.64 2.75
N THR A 40 -7.78 -8.78 2.73
CA THR A 40 -7.96 -7.36 2.38
C THR A 40 -8.15 -7.11 0.89
N VAL A 41 -7.74 -8.04 0.03
CA VAL A 41 -7.73 -7.84 -1.43
C VAL A 41 -8.39 -8.96 -2.23
N ARG A 42 -8.78 -10.05 -1.57
CA ARG A 42 -9.37 -11.21 -2.24
C ARG A 42 -10.57 -10.83 -3.09
N GLY A 43 -10.61 -11.32 -4.32
CA GLY A 43 -11.71 -11.13 -5.25
C GLY A 43 -11.69 -9.80 -6.01
N LEU A 44 -10.67 -8.97 -5.82
CA LEU A 44 -10.49 -7.73 -6.58
C LEU A 44 -9.66 -8.00 -7.84
N ASP A 45 -10.00 -7.33 -8.93
CA ASP A 45 -9.29 -7.47 -10.20
C ASP A 45 -8.14 -6.45 -10.31
N TRP A 46 -6.97 -6.85 -9.84
CA TRP A 46 -5.77 -6.01 -9.86
C TRP A 46 -5.17 -5.85 -11.25
N SER A 47 -5.61 -6.63 -12.24
CA SER A 47 -5.14 -6.47 -13.63
C SER A 47 -5.63 -5.18 -14.27
N THR A 48 -6.72 -4.60 -13.74
CA THR A 48 -7.34 -3.39 -14.27
C THR A 48 -6.98 -2.13 -13.48
N VAL A 49 -6.15 -2.24 -12.43
CA VAL A 49 -5.79 -1.09 -11.61
C VAL A 49 -4.95 -0.11 -12.41
N PRO A 50 -5.31 1.19 -12.42
CA PRO A 50 -4.51 2.21 -13.09
C PRO A 50 -3.20 2.46 -12.37
N PRO A 51 -2.16 2.97 -13.07
CA PRO A 51 -0.93 3.39 -12.42
C PRO A 51 -1.17 4.48 -11.38
N LEU A 52 -0.41 4.46 -10.30
CA LEU A 52 -0.40 5.50 -9.29
C LEU A 52 0.69 6.53 -9.58
N LEU A 53 0.42 7.79 -9.30
CA LEU A 53 1.32 8.88 -9.68
C LEU A 53 2.39 9.19 -8.63
N GLY A 54 2.34 8.53 -7.50
CA GLY A 54 3.34 8.71 -6.45
C GLY A 54 3.13 7.78 -5.27
N PHE A 55 4.18 7.60 -4.51
CA PHE A 55 4.17 6.79 -3.29
C PHE A 55 5.37 7.13 -2.41
N ASN A 56 5.34 6.67 -1.17
CA ASN A 56 6.48 6.76 -0.25
C ASN A 56 7.22 5.43 -0.20
N GLU A 57 8.51 5.45 -0.50
CA GLU A 57 9.33 4.25 -0.41
C GLU A 57 9.52 3.82 1.05
N CYS A 58 9.41 2.54 1.29
CA CYS A 58 9.70 1.93 2.58
C CYS A 58 10.09 0.47 2.38
N ARG A 59 10.41 -0.23 3.45
CA ARG A 59 10.70 -1.66 3.43
C ARG A 59 9.73 -2.38 4.34
N VAL A 60 9.35 -3.61 3.94
CA VAL A 60 8.52 -4.45 4.81
C VAL A 60 9.35 -4.87 6.01
N ARG A 61 8.77 -4.71 7.21
CA ARG A 61 9.37 -5.15 8.46
C ARG A 61 9.27 -6.67 8.57
N GLU A 62 10.21 -7.30 9.24
CA GLU A 62 10.09 -8.70 9.63
C GLU A 62 8.77 -8.91 10.41
N GLY A 63 8.01 -9.93 10.03
CA GLY A 63 6.67 -10.17 10.58
C GLY A 63 5.56 -9.38 9.90
N GLY A 64 5.88 -8.52 8.93
CA GLY A 64 4.91 -7.84 8.10
C GLY A 64 4.69 -8.56 6.77
N ASP A 65 3.50 -8.43 6.21
CA ASP A 65 3.16 -8.96 4.90
C ASP A 65 3.04 -7.82 3.90
N CYS A 66 3.73 -7.95 2.76
CA CYS A 66 3.50 -7.09 1.61
C CYS A 66 2.36 -7.70 0.79
N VAL A 67 1.21 -7.05 0.80
CA VAL A 67 0.01 -7.54 0.10
C VAL A 67 -0.03 -7.04 -1.33
N VAL A 68 0.27 -5.76 -1.55
CA VAL A 68 0.31 -5.12 -2.86
C VAL A 68 1.64 -4.39 -3.03
N GLU A 69 2.21 -4.50 -4.20
CA GLU A 69 3.49 -3.90 -4.58
C GLU A 69 3.32 -2.78 -5.59
N ILE A 70 4.27 -1.87 -5.62
CA ILE A 70 4.40 -0.84 -6.65
C ILE A 70 5.82 -0.90 -7.22
N GLU A 71 5.97 -0.72 -8.53
CA GLU A 71 7.25 -0.85 -9.22
C GLU A 71 7.82 0.50 -9.62
N ASN A 72 9.10 0.71 -9.34
CA ASN A 72 9.86 1.87 -9.77
C ASN A 72 11.25 1.44 -10.20
N GLN A 73 11.62 1.71 -11.45
CA GLN A 73 12.95 1.43 -12.01
C GLN A 73 13.37 -0.04 -11.82
N GLY A 74 12.45 -0.97 -12.06
CA GLY A 74 12.71 -2.39 -11.93
C GLY A 74 12.74 -2.91 -10.49
N ARG A 75 12.53 -2.04 -9.50
CA ARG A 75 12.45 -2.41 -8.09
C ARG A 75 11.00 -2.42 -7.64
N ARG A 76 10.68 -3.35 -6.75
CA ARG A 76 9.35 -3.46 -6.15
C ARG A 76 9.38 -2.93 -4.73
N HIS A 77 8.37 -2.13 -4.39
CA HIS A 77 8.20 -1.53 -3.07
C HIS A 77 6.85 -1.89 -2.51
N PRO A 78 6.70 -1.97 -1.18
CA PRO A 78 5.38 -2.21 -0.61
C PRO A 78 4.47 -1.00 -0.84
N LEU A 79 3.26 -1.28 -1.31
CA LEU A 79 2.18 -0.30 -1.43
C LEU A 79 1.12 -0.50 -0.37
N LEU A 80 0.73 -1.75 -0.13
CA LEU A 80 -0.14 -2.17 0.96
C LEU A 80 0.59 -3.22 1.77
N ALA A 81 0.83 -2.93 3.03
CA ALA A 81 1.47 -3.86 3.95
C ALA A 81 0.65 -3.99 5.24
N GLU A 82 0.68 -5.16 5.86
CA GLU A 82 -0.08 -5.44 7.06
C GLU A 82 0.71 -6.32 8.02
N ARG A 83 0.48 -6.14 9.31
CA ARG A 83 0.96 -7.06 10.34
C ARG A 83 -0.06 -7.21 11.44
N ARG A 84 -0.01 -8.34 12.12
CA ARG A 84 -0.75 -8.51 13.35
C ARG A 84 -0.01 -7.85 14.51
N LEU A 85 -0.78 -7.21 15.39
CA LEU A 85 -0.26 -6.61 16.62
C LEU A 85 -1.25 -6.92 17.75
N GLY A 86 -0.89 -7.88 18.61
CA GLY A 86 -1.83 -8.41 19.59
C GLY A 86 -3.05 -9.05 18.93
N ALA A 87 -4.23 -8.67 19.37
CA ALA A 87 -5.50 -9.13 18.78
C ALA A 87 -5.93 -8.32 17.55
N GLY A 88 -5.22 -7.23 17.25
CA GLY A 88 -5.52 -6.36 16.13
C GLY A 88 -4.57 -6.52 14.97
N ARG A 89 -4.68 -5.59 14.03
CA ARG A 89 -3.78 -5.50 12.87
C ARG A 89 -3.50 -4.05 12.55
N VAL A 90 -2.33 -3.81 11.99
CA VAL A 90 -1.92 -2.50 11.49
C VAL A 90 -1.69 -2.62 10.00
N THR A 91 -2.30 -1.73 9.25
CA THR A 91 -2.22 -1.68 7.79
C THR A 91 -1.65 -0.34 7.36
N CYS A 92 -0.69 -0.37 6.44
CA CYS A 92 -0.12 0.83 5.84
C CYS A 92 -0.42 0.85 4.34
N TRP A 93 -0.93 1.99 3.88
CA TRP A 93 -1.13 2.32 2.48
C TRP A 93 -0.13 3.43 2.12
N MET A 94 0.80 3.16 1.21
CA MET A 94 1.98 3.99 0.99
C MET A 94 1.79 5.07 -0.08
N THR A 95 0.54 5.35 -0.45
CA THR A 95 0.20 6.41 -1.39
C THR A 95 -0.99 7.22 -0.89
N GLY A 96 -1.44 8.20 -1.67
CA GLY A 96 -2.59 9.02 -1.30
C GLY A 96 -3.92 8.30 -1.49
N ALA A 97 -4.90 8.66 -0.66
CA ALA A 97 -6.28 8.20 -0.80
C ALA A 97 -7.18 9.26 -1.44
N SER A 98 -6.62 10.38 -1.84
CA SER A 98 -7.31 11.54 -2.41
C SER A 98 -6.91 11.74 -3.88
N PRO A 99 -7.58 12.65 -4.62
CA PRO A 99 -7.32 12.87 -6.03
C PRO A 99 -6.02 13.67 -6.30
N HIS A 100 -4.91 13.22 -5.75
CA HIS A 100 -3.57 13.67 -6.07
C HIS A 100 -2.83 12.51 -6.74
N TRP A 101 -2.07 11.74 -5.99
CA TRP A 101 -1.44 10.53 -6.54
C TRP A 101 -2.45 9.48 -6.96
N GLY A 102 -3.61 9.44 -6.34
CA GLY A 102 -4.67 8.49 -6.58
C GLY A 102 -5.74 8.93 -7.56
N ILE A 103 -5.53 10.02 -8.34
CA ILE A 103 -6.56 10.52 -9.26
C ILE A 103 -7.04 9.46 -10.26
N ASN A 104 -6.13 8.66 -10.80
CA ASN A 104 -6.47 7.58 -11.71
C ASN A 104 -6.98 6.34 -10.96
N PHE A 105 -6.45 6.08 -9.77
CA PHE A 105 -6.85 4.98 -8.92
C PHE A 105 -8.34 5.06 -8.55
N MET A 106 -8.85 6.26 -8.35
CA MET A 106 -10.28 6.48 -8.07
C MET A 106 -11.21 6.03 -9.21
N LYS A 107 -10.67 5.86 -10.42
CA LYS A 107 -11.43 5.38 -11.60
C LYS A 107 -11.40 3.86 -11.74
N TRP A 108 -10.63 3.17 -10.91
CA TRP A 108 -10.56 1.70 -10.91
C TRP A 108 -11.94 1.13 -10.56
N PRO A 109 -12.47 0.16 -11.34
CA PRO A 109 -13.81 -0.40 -11.07
C PRO A 109 -13.98 -0.97 -9.67
N ASP A 110 -12.90 -1.54 -9.10
CA ASP A 110 -12.93 -2.13 -7.76
C ASP A 110 -12.53 -1.15 -6.64
N TYR A 111 -12.37 0.14 -6.94
CA TYR A 111 -11.92 1.15 -5.97
C TYR A 111 -12.75 1.15 -4.67
N ARG A 112 -14.09 1.19 -4.80
CA ARG A 112 -14.97 1.19 -3.62
C ARG A 112 -14.91 -0.11 -2.85
N ARG A 113 -14.85 -1.23 -3.56
CA ARG A 113 -14.73 -2.56 -2.94
C ARG A 113 -13.41 -2.69 -2.19
N PHE A 114 -12.32 -2.17 -2.75
CA PHE A 114 -11.02 -2.17 -2.10
C PHE A 114 -11.08 -1.49 -0.74
N TRP A 115 -11.56 -0.25 -0.68
CA TRP A 115 -11.63 0.49 0.58
C TRP A 115 -12.58 -0.17 1.57
N SER A 116 -13.75 -0.60 1.11
CA SER A 116 -14.71 -1.30 1.97
C SER A 116 -14.09 -2.56 2.58
N GLN A 117 -13.40 -3.34 1.75
CA GLN A 117 -12.79 -4.60 2.18
C GLN A 117 -11.55 -4.39 3.05
N LEU A 118 -10.80 -3.30 2.83
CA LEU A 118 -9.66 -2.95 3.66
C LEU A 118 -10.07 -2.69 5.11
N PHE A 119 -11.18 -1.98 5.31
CA PHE A 119 -11.72 -1.71 6.65
C PHE A 119 -12.54 -2.87 7.23
N ASN A 120 -13.01 -3.77 6.40
CA ASN A 120 -13.82 -4.91 6.81
C ASN A 120 -13.39 -6.16 6.01
N PRO A 121 -12.21 -6.73 6.32
CA PRO A 121 -11.66 -7.84 5.52
C PRO A 121 -12.54 -9.08 5.56
N GLN A 122 -12.54 -9.80 4.45
CA GLN A 122 -13.19 -11.10 4.35
C GLN A 122 -12.38 -12.13 5.14
N THR A 123 -13.06 -12.86 5.99
CA THR A 123 -12.46 -13.95 6.75
C THR A 123 -12.43 -15.24 5.95
#